data_79558d2842af1a02aa6014c813b36c8c
#
_entry.id   79558d2842af1a02aa6014c813b36c8c
#
_cell.length_a   1.000
_cell.length_b   1.000
_cell.length_c   1.000
_cell.angle_alpha   90.00
_cell.angle_beta   90.00
_cell.angle_gamma   90.00
#
_symmetry.space_group_name_H-M   'P 1'
#
loop_
_entity.id
_entity.type
_entity.pdbx_description
1 polymer ?
#
loop_
_entity_poly.entity_id
_entity_poly.type
_entity_poly.pdbx_seq_one_letter_code
_entity_poly.pdbx_strand_id
1 'polypeptide(L)'
;MSDGARPRRGRFAPDFYEIQKRQWVKSLAVFDLLLAYYIFAFGGLILIGWTAIGALGGRLPFDAPGFWVKFWLIDAAVSLFVAFLQYYDARKFGGSYILKRLRAKSPDRADRYHLALENTVEEIRLAAGLPKVRAYVLPDWAVNSLALIEADGTPAVAVTEGLLADFARDELEAVTAHEIAHIARGDAFFLTFICAMANFFERIQEMFEPDFEQAAVPGTRRTQAGGSVVAAFAALSSLVVSMLGVLVSRERELLADAAAVELGRSPEALARAIFKADAHNSFVGDFNRTYGPLFIVPPKAKAGTPEAGGSWPSAHPAVARRMAVLADMAHTTPEAIIARIEDMRHDRDRAKVVFPSYEELHEGAAAPSGPAAGAASGATGLCPRCRLPLADALYEGVPVRVCRECLGKLVDQDVMDRILARTEIGFSPALVRKAEEFRQNLRRNPLKSQKRLDRISEPAACPACGYRLASRPYNYQYFIPVEKCLSCDRIWFDADELEILQILVEQAKAR
;
A
#
# COMPACT_ATOMS: atom_id res chain seq x y z
N MET A 1 2.14 60.39 -24.87
CA MET A 1 2.91 59.86 -23.76
C MET A 1 2.03 58.83 -23.06
N SER A 2 2.10 57.57 -23.47
CA SER A 2 1.32 56.45 -22.93
C SER A 2 2.22 55.67 -22.00
N ASP A 3 1.86 55.69 -20.75
CA ASP A 3 2.58 55.01 -19.65
C ASP A 3 2.42 53.51 -19.83
N GLY A 4 3.52 52.87 -20.16
CA GLY A 4 3.59 51.43 -20.37
C GLY A 4 3.48 50.69 -19.04
N ALA A 5 2.28 50.25 -18.70
CA ALA A 5 2.06 49.32 -17.59
C ALA A 5 2.85 48.02 -17.85
N ARG A 6 3.94 47.83 -17.13
CA ARG A 6 4.68 46.56 -17.10
C ARG A 6 3.70 45.44 -16.67
N PRO A 7 3.65 44.31 -17.39
CA PRO A 7 2.81 43.20 -16.96
C PRO A 7 3.24 42.79 -15.55
N ARG A 8 2.29 42.70 -14.62
CA ARG A 8 2.49 42.11 -13.30
C ARG A 8 3.03 40.70 -13.52
N ARG A 9 4.30 40.48 -13.18
CA ARG A 9 4.87 39.14 -13.09
C ARG A 9 3.91 38.31 -12.24
N GLY A 10 3.33 37.27 -12.85
CA GLY A 10 2.54 36.29 -12.13
C GLY A 10 3.32 35.89 -10.89
N ARG A 11 2.63 35.61 -9.80
CA ARG A 11 3.24 35.01 -8.61
C ARG A 11 3.87 33.70 -9.08
N PHE A 12 5.15 33.72 -9.42
CA PHE A 12 5.90 32.51 -9.62
C PHE A 12 5.73 31.67 -8.35
N ALA A 13 5.43 30.39 -8.52
CA ALA A 13 5.54 29.44 -7.44
C ALA A 13 6.89 29.69 -6.73
N PRO A 14 6.94 29.71 -5.39
CA PRO A 14 8.17 29.97 -4.67
C PRO A 14 9.24 29.02 -5.19
N ASP A 15 10.45 29.51 -5.39
CA ASP A 15 11.58 28.72 -5.88
C ASP A 15 11.69 27.46 -5.02
N PHE A 16 11.85 26.31 -5.66
CA PHE A 16 11.99 25.00 -4.99
C PHE A 16 13.01 25.06 -3.83
N TYR A 17 14.03 25.89 -3.97
CA TYR A 17 15.01 26.16 -2.93
C TYR A 17 14.44 26.91 -1.71
N GLU A 18 13.55 27.88 -1.90
CA GLU A 18 12.86 28.55 -0.80
C GLU A 18 11.91 27.60 -0.05
N ILE A 19 11.24 26.72 -0.80
CA ILE A 19 10.38 25.67 -0.23
C ILE A 19 11.23 24.73 0.64
N GLN A 20 12.35 24.24 0.13
CA GLN A 20 13.27 23.41 0.91
C GLN A 20 13.77 24.11 2.18
N LYS A 21 14.10 25.39 2.10
CA LYS A 21 14.55 26.17 3.26
C LYS A 21 13.46 26.29 4.33
N ARG A 22 12.22 26.57 3.95
CA ARG A 22 11.08 26.62 4.87
C ARG A 22 10.81 25.26 5.54
N GLN A 23 10.91 24.18 4.77
CA GLN A 23 10.73 22.82 5.29
C GLN A 23 11.88 22.40 6.22
N TRP A 24 13.10 22.88 5.94
CA TRP A 24 14.24 22.67 6.84
C TRP A 24 14.01 23.28 8.22
N VAL A 25 13.47 24.51 8.28
CA VAL A 25 13.11 25.16 9.56
C VAL A 25 12.03 24.37 10.31
N LYS A 26 11.01 23.87 9.62
CA LYS A 26 9.97 23.02 10.25
C LYS A 26 10.57 21.70 10.77
N SER A 27 11.46 21.08 10.00
CA SER A 27 12.14 19.85 10.40
C SER A 27 13.03 20.07 11.64
N LEU A 28 13.66 21.24 11.74
CA LEU A 28 14.46 21.60 12.90
C LEU A 28 13.56 21.80 14.14
N ALA A 29 12.41 22.45 13.99
CA ALA A 29 11.46 22.59 15.10
C ALA A 29 10.93 21.24 15.61
N VAL A 30 10.70 20.28 14.69
CA VAL A 30 10.35 18.90 15.07
C VAL A 30 11.50 18.22 15.80
N PHE A 31 12.75 18.43 15.33
CA PHE A 31 13.93 17.90 16.00
C PHE A 31 14.10 18.46 17.41
N ASP A 32 13.91 19.77 17.62
CA ASP A 32 14.01 20.42 18.93
C ASP A 32 12.93 19.88 19.90
N LEU A 33 11.71 19.72 19.40
CA LEU A 33 10.62 19.14 20.20
C LEU A 33 10.88 17.68 20.57
N LEU A 34 11.43 16.92 19.64
CA LEU A 34 11.82 15.54 19.87
C LEU A 34 12.99 15.43 20.87
N LEU A 35 13.99 16.32 20.75
CA LEU A 35 15.09 16.39 21.69
C LEU A 35 14.58 16.70 23.11
N ALA A 36 13.67 17.66 23.25
CA ALA A 36 13.03 17.97 24.54
C ALA A 36 12.28 16.75 25.11
N TYR A 37 11.56 16.03 24.25
CA TYR A 37 10.90 14.77 24.64
C TYR A 37 11.90 13.72 25.15
N TYR A 38 13.04 13.52 24.45
CA TYR A 38 14.06 12.56 24.86
C TYR A 38 14.74 12.93 26.16
N ILE A 39 15.07 14.20 26.37
CA ILE A 39 15.60 14.70 27.65
C ILE A 39 14.64 14.34 28.79
N PHE A 40 13.35 14.56 28.60
CA PHE A 40 12.37 14.20 29.62
C PHE A 40 12.25 12.69 29.82
N ALA A 41 12.19 11.91 28.74
CA ALA A 41 11.96 10.47 28.78
C ALA A 41 13.20 9.69 29.28
N PHE A 42 14.40 10.01 28.80
CA PHE A 42 15.65 9.37 29.25
C PHE A 42 16.02 9.82 30.65
N GLY A 43 15.83 11.12 30.98
CA GLY A 43 16.02 11.64 32.33
C GLY A 43 15.18 10.88 33.34
N GLY A 44 13.90 10.65 33.04
CA GLY A 44 13.04 9.80 33.85
C GLY A 44 13.54 8.37 34.01
N LEU A 45 13.94 7.72 32.90
CA LEU A 45 14.46 6.34 32.93
C LEU A 45 15.77 6.22 33.72
N ILE A 46 16.71 7.12 33.52
CA ILE A 46 18.00 7.15 34.22
C ILE A 46 17.75 7.35 35.73
N LEU A 47 16.83 8.25 36.07
CA LEU A 47 16.48 8.52 37.46
C LEU A 47 15.85 7.30 38.15
N ILE A 48 14.89 6.64 37.48
CA ILE A 48 14.28 5.40 37.94
C ILE A 48 15.33 4.31 38.13
N GLY A 49 16.22 4.11 37.15
CA GLY A 49 17.28 3.12 37.24
C GLY A 49 18.24 3.36 38.41
N TRP A 50 18.66 4.60 38.64
CA TRP A 50 19.54 4.96 39.74
C TRP A 50 18.87 4.85 41.10
N THR A 51 17.59 5.22 41.19
CA THR A 51 16.85 5.02 42.45
C THR A 51 16.69 3.55 42.78
N ALA A 52 16.41 2.69 41.79
CA ALA A 52 16.31 1.24 41.98
C ALA A 52 17.64 0.62 42.45
N ILE A 53 18.76 1.00 41.83
CA ILE A 53 20.12 0.53 42.22
C ILE A 53 20.47 1.05 43.61
N GLY A 54 20.18 2.32 43.89
CA GLY A 54 20.42 2.93 45.21
C GLY A 54 19.62 2.27 46.34
N ALA A 55 18.37 1.91 46.07
CA ALA A 55 17.51 1.20 47.01
C ALA A 55 18.05 -0.21 47.35
N LEU A 56 18.61 -0.92 46.34
CA LEU A 56 19.28 -2.23 46.55
C LEU A 56 20.58 -2.08 47.35
N GLY A 57 21.31 -0.98 47.16
CA GLY A 57 22.56 -0.69 47.87
C GLY A 57 22.40 0.03 49.21
N GLY A 58 21.18 0.35 49.64
CA GLY A 58 20.88 1.05 50.88
C GLY A 58 21.31 2.54 50.91
N ARG A 59 21.64 3.13 49.76
CA ARG A 59 22.02 4.54 49.66
C ARG A 59 21.38 5.16 48.39
N LEU A 60 20.69 6.28 48.57
CA LEU A 60 20.19 7.07 47.45
C LEU A 60 21.32 7.94 46.90
N PRO A 61 21.50 8.01 45.56
CA PRO A 61 22.64 8.68 44.91
C PRO A 61 22.54 10.21 44.94
N PHE A 62 21.43 10.79 45.39
CA PHE A 62 21.12 12.22 45.24
C PHE A 62 22.02 13.13 46.06
N ASP A 63 22.59 12.63 47.19
CA ASP A 63 23.45 13.39 48.08
C ASP A 63 24.94 13.40 47.64
N ALA A 64 25.29 12.67 46.59
CA ALA A 64 26.64 12.65 46.09
C ALA A 64 27.02 14.00 45.44
N PRO A 65 28.19 14.57 45.76
CA PRO A 65 28.61 15.85 45.21
C PRO A 65 28.72 15.74 43.66
N GLY A 66 28.09 16.69 42.97
CA GLY A 66 28.07 16.73 41.50
C GLY A 66 27.13 15.70 40.82
N PHE A 67 26.28 15.00 41.59
CA PHE A 67 25.30 14.05 41.02
C PHE A 67 24.43 14.69 39.94
N TRP A 68 23.79 15.82 40.22
CA TRP A 68 22.90 16.48 39.26
C TRP A 68 23.60 16.97 37.99
N VAL A 69 24.85 17.42 38.12
CA VAL A 69 25.65 17.83 36.96
C VAL A 69 25.95 16.63 36.05
N LYS A 70 26.40 15.52 36.62
CA LYS A 70 26.65 14.27 35.88
C LYS A 70 25.37 13.72 35.25
N PHE A 71 24.27 13.74 35.99
CA PHE A 71 22.96 13.31 35.52
C PHE A 71 22.56 14.07 34.25
N TRP A 72 22.51 15.40 34.32
CA TRP A 72 22.10 16.21 33.16
C TRP A 72 23.07 16.13 31.97
N LEU A 73 24.37 15.96 32.21
CA LEU A 73 25.35 15.77 31.13
C LEU A 73 25.15 14.43 30.42
N ILE A 74 24.93 13.35 31.17
CA ILE A 74 24.70 12.03 30.60
C ILE A 74 23.36 12.02 29.84
N ASP A 75 22.30 12.54 30.47
CA ASP A 75 20.99 12.61 29.86
C ASP A 75 20.98 13.41 28.56
N ALA A 76 21.57 14.63 28.58
CA ALA A 76 21.68 15.46 27.38
C ALA A 76 22.51 14.77 26.27
N ALA A 77 23.61 14.09 26.62
CA ALA A 77 24.43 13.39 25.65
C ALA A 77 23.68 12.22 24.99
N VAL A 78 22.97 11.39 25.78
CA VAL A 78 22.17 10.27 25.28
C VAL A 78 21.01 10.77 24.44
N SER A 79 20.27 11.76 24.92
CA SER A 79 19.12 12.35 24.23
C SER A 79 19.51 12.97 22.90
N LEU A 80 20.60 13.74 22.87
CA LEU A 80 21.12 14.35 21.65
C LEU A 80 21.59 13.28 20.65
N PHE A 81 22.26 12.25 21.11
CA PHE A 81 22.74 11.15 20.27
C PHE A 81 21.57 10.39 19.63
N VAL A 82 20.56 10.02 20.39
CA VAL A 82 19.39 9.31 19.85
C VAL A 82 18.57 10.20 18.92
N ALA A 83 18.33 11.46 19.29
CA ALA A 83 17.62 12.40 18.41
C ALA A 83 18.37 12.63 17.10
N PHE A 84 19.70 12.75 17.15
CA PHE A 84 20.54 12.89 15.95
C PHE A 84 20.49 11.64 15.06
N LEU A 85 20.60 10.45 15.65
CA LEU A 85 20.51 9.18 14.89
C LEU A 85 19.16 9.06 14.19
N GLN A 86 18.07 9.33 14.91
CA GLN A 86 16.73 9.27 14.34
C GLN A 86 16.53 10.30 13.23
N TYR A 87 17.00 11.53 13.44
CA TYR A 87 16.93 12.58 12.43
C TYR A 87 17.73 12.21 11.17
N TYR A 88 18.95 11.74 11.35
CA TYR A 88 19.85 11.34 10.25
C TYR A 88 19.25 10.18 9.45
N ASP A 89 18.76 9.17 10.16
CA ASP A 89 18.15 7.98 9.56
C ASP A 89 16.86 8.33 8.79
N ALA A 90 15.95 9.11 9.38
CA ALA A 90 14.72 9.55 8.73
C ALA A 90 15.01 10.36 7.46
N ARG A 91 16.02 11.23 7.51
CA ARG A 91 16.40 12.06 6.36
C ARG A 91 17.07 11.26 5.26
N LYS A 92 17.93 10.30 5.61
CA LYS A 92 18.77 9.59 4.63
C LYS A 92 18.10 8.34 4.07
N PHE A 93 17.31 7.64 4.85
CA PHE A 93 16.76 6.34 4.46
C PHE A 93 15.23 6.29 4.45
N GLY A 94 14.57 7.29 5.04
CA GLY A 94 13.13 7.25 5.33
C GLY A 94 12.26 6.97 4.12
N GLY A 95 12.41 7.73 3.02
CA GLY A 95 11.59 7.55 1.82
C GLY A 95 11.80 6.19 1.17
N SER A 96 13.06 5.76 1.03
CA SER A 96 13.38 4.45 0.44
C SER A 96 12.89 3.29 1.31
N TYR A 97 12.92 3.45 2.64
CA TYR A 97 12.37 2.47 3.57
C TYR A 97 10.85 2.36 3.43
N ILE A 98 10.14 3.50 3.35
CA ILE A 98 8.69 3.53 3.14
C ILE A 98 8.32 2.80 1.84
N LEU A 99 8.99 3.10 0.71
CA LEU A 99 8.78 2.41 -0.56
C LEU A 99 9.01 0.90 -0.45
N LYS A 100 10.10 0.49 0.19
CA LYS A 100 10.40 -0.93 0.42
C LYS A 100 9.32 -1.62 1.28
N ARG A 101 8.87 -0.98 2.34
CA ARG A 101 7.82 -1.51 3.24
C ARG A 101 6.49 -1.65 2.51
N LEU A 102 6.16 -0.69 1.66
CA LEU A 102 4.98 -0.73 0.79
C LEU A 102 5.17 -1.64 -0.45
N ARG A 103 6.31 -2.30 -0.58
CA ARG A 103 6.65 -3.17 -1.73
C ARG A 103 6.54 -2.45 -3.07
N ALA A 104 6.83 -1.15 -3.10
CA ALA A 104 6.74 -0.34 -4.30
C ALA A 104 7.64 -0.89 -5.41
N LYS A 105 7.11 -0.98 -6.62
CA LYS A 105 7.80 -1.44 -7.83
C LYS A 105 7.85 -0.31 -8.84
N SER A 106 8.92 -0.28 -9.65
CA SER A 106 8.94 0.61 -10.81
C SER A 106 7.86 0.20 -11.82
N PRO A 107 7.24 1.15 -12.53
CA PRO A 107 6.27 0.86 -13.56
C PRO A 107 6.82 -0.09 -14.64
N ASP A 108 6.01 -1.03 -15.07
CA ASP A 108 6.31 -1.94 -16.18
C ASP A 108 5.83 -1.30 -17.48
N ARG A 109 6.76 -0.94 -18.36
CA ARG A 109 6.43 -0.25 -19.61
C ARG A 109 5.68 -1.12 -20.64
N ALA A 110 5.66 -2.42 -20.43
CA ALA A 110 4.84 -3.32 -21.26
C ALA A 110 3.36 -3.28 -20.84
N ASP A 111 3.08 -2.76 -19.64
CA ASP A 111 1.73 -2.64 -19.09
C ASP A 111 1.15 -1.26 -19.41
N ARG A 112 -0.03 -1.22 -20.05
CA ARG A 112 -0.67 0.02 -20.49
C ARG A 112 -1.05 0.97 -19.32
N TYR A 113 -1.42 0.43 -18.17
CA TYR A 113 -1.79 1.23 -17.00
C TYR A 113 -0.56 1.88 -16.36
N HIS A 114 0.54 1.11 -16.27
CA HIS A 114 1.80 1.62 -15.76
C HIS A 114 2.40 2.67 -16.69
N LEU A 115 2.29 2.46 -18.01
CA LEU A 115 2.73 3.44 -19.01
C LEU A 115 1.88 4.72 -18.93
N ALA A 116 0.56 4.59 -18.74
CA ALA A 116 -0.31 5.75 -18.53
C ALA A 116 0.10 6.54 -17.28
N LEU A 117 0.43 5.86 -16.17
CA LEU A 117 0.93 6.51 -14.96
C LEU A 117 2.23 7.28 -15.22
N GLU A 118 3.25 6.64 -15.85
CA GLU A 118 4.52 7.31 -16.16
C GLU A 118 4.30 8.57 -16.99
N ASN A 119 3.45 8.49 -18.02
CA ASN A 119 3.13 9.61 -18.90
C ASN A 119 2.41 10.72 -18.13
N THR A 120 1.40 10.38 -17.32
CA THR A 120 0.64 11.34 -16.53
C THR A 120 1.53 12.06 -15.50
N VAL A 121 2.39 11.33 -14.79
CA VAL A 121 3.35 11.93 -13.85
C VAL A 121 4.28 12.90 -14.58
N GLU A 122 4.77 12.54 -15.76
CA GLU A 122 5.66 13.40 -16.54
C GLU A 122 4.93 14.65 -17.08
N GLU A 123 3.70 14.51 -17.57
CA GLU A 123 2.87 15.61 -18.05
C GLU A 123 2.60 16.63 -16.93
N ILE A 124 2.12 16.18 -15.79
CA ILE A 124 1.77 17.05 -14.66
C ILE A 124 3.01 17.66 -14.02
N ARG A 125 4.12 16.89 -13.92
CA ARG A 125 5.42 17.40 -13.44
C ARG A 125 5.90 18.59 -14.29
N LEU A 126 5.82 18.46 -15.61
CA LEU A 126 6.21 19.52 -16.55
C LEU A 126 5.31 20.74 -16.38
N ALA A 127 3.99 20.53 -16.25
CA ALA A 127 3.03 21.62 -16.01
C ALA A 127 3.31 22.35 -14.68
N ALA A 128 3.76 21.62 -13.65
CA ALA A 128 4.13 22.20 -12.36
C ALA A 128 5.54 22.81 -12.32
N GLY A 129 6.36 22.66 -13.38
CA GLY A 129 7.73 23.16 -13.44
C GLY A 129 8.69 22.46 -12.47
N LEU A 130 8.39 21.21 -12.08
CA LEU A 130 9.21 20.45 -11.12
C LEU A 130 10.37 19.71 -11.79
N PRO A 131 11.43 19.39 -11.04
CA PRO A 131 12.48 18.48 -11.48
C PRO A 131 11.89 17.08 -11.71
N LYS A 132 12.73 16.12 -12.10
CA LYS A 132 12.29 14.73 -12.31
C LYS A 132 11.55 14.18 -11.10
N VAL A 133 10.36 13.63 -11.33
CA VAL A 133 9.55 12.89 -10.34
C VAL A 133 9.53 11.42 -10.76
N ARG A 134 9.79 10.50 -9.84
CA ARG A 134 9.71 9.05 -10.09
C ARG A 134 8.28 8.56 -9.87
N ALA A 135 7.85 7.64 -10.71
CA ALA A 135 6.58 6.93 -10.52
C ALA A 135 6.85 5.54 -9.93
N TYR A 136 5.98 5.11 -9.01
CA TYR A 136 5.97 3.78 -8.42
C TYR A 136 4.57 3.20 -8.40
N VAL A 137 4.49 1.87 -8.43
CA VAL A 137 3.24 1.12 -8.29
C VAL A 137 3.32 0.25 -7.06
N LEU A 138 2.29 0.33 -6.21
CA LEU A 138 2.14 -0.47 -5.00
C LEU A 138 1.30 -1.71 -5.34
N PRO A 139 1.77 -2.94 -5.06
CA PRO A 139 1.05 -4.15 -5.36
C PRO A 139 -0.09 -4.39 -4.34
N ASP A 140 -1.08 -3.53 -4.37
CA ASP A 140 -2.26 -3.59 -3.52
C ASP A 140 -3.52 -3.23 -4.32
N TRP A 141 -4.62 -3.87 -4.02
CA TRP A 141 -5.92 -3.61 -4.67
C TRP A 141 -6.72 -2.47 -4.05
N ALA A 142 -6.28 -1.92 -2.90
CA ALA A 142 -6.85 -0.70 -2.35
C ALA A 142 -6.68 0.44 -3.36
N VAL A 143 -7.58 1.40 -3.32
CA VAL A 143 -7.53 2.59 -4.20
C VAL A 143 -6.91 3.73 -3.42
N ASN A 144 -5.61 3.98 -3.66
CA ASN A 144 -4.91 5.06 -2.96
C ASN A 144 -3.64 5.52 -3.70
N SER A 145 -3.13 6.68 -3.31
CA SER A 145 -1.89 7.28 -3.81
C SER A 145 -1.14 7.99 -2.68
N LEU A 146 0.12 8.27 -2.91
CA LEU A 146 0.95 9.05 -2.00
C LEU A 146 2.10 9.74 -2.74
N ALA A 147 2.56 10.85 -2.18
CA ALA A 147 3.80 11.51 -2.58
C ALA A 147 4.84 11.43 -1.46
N LEU A 148 6.09 11.21 -1.82
CA LEU A 148 7.20 11.16 -0.88
C LEU A 148 8.52 11.68 -1.51
N ILE A 149 9.55 11.82 -0.67
CA ILE A 149 10.90 12.18 -1.12
C ILE A 149 11.83 11.01 -0.79
N GLU A 150 12.56 10.54 -1.79
CA GLU A 150 13.53 9.46 -1.63
C GLU A 150 14.83 9.90 -0.95
N ALA A 151 15.70 8.94 -0.64
CA ALA A 151 16.97 9.16 0.03
C ALA A 151 17.92 10.11 -0.72
N ASP A 152 17.88 10.12 -2.05
CA ASP A 152 18.67 11.00 -2.92
C ASP A 152 18.04 12.39 -3.11
N GLY A 153 16.92 12.66 -2.44
CA GLY A 153 16.17 13.91 -2.57
C GLY A 153 15.23 13.96 -3.77
N THR A 154 15.14 12.90 -4.56
CA THR A 154 14.23 12.85 -5.72
C THR A 154 12.79 12.69 -5.25
N PRO A 155 11.85 13.52 -5.70
CA PRO A 155 10.43 13.32 -5.44
C PRO A 155 9.89 12.07 -6.13
N ALA A 156 8.92 11.43 -5.50
CA ALA A 156 8.26 10.26 -6.05
C ALA A 156 6.74 10.32 -5.80
N VAL A 157 5.99 9.81 -6.76
CA VAL A 157 4.56 9.54 -6.65
C VAL A 157 4.37 8.03 -6.72
N ALA A 158 3.65 7.47 -5.76
CA ALA A 158 3.30 6.05 -5.76
C ALA A 158 1.78 5.89 -5.76
N VAL A 159 1.29 4.99 -6.61
CA VAL A 159 -0.13 4.65 -6.71
C VAL A 159 -0.32 3.16 -6.57
N THR A 160 -1.48 2.73 -6.09
CA THR A 160 -1.80 1.30 -5.97
C THR A 160 -2.29 0.72 -7.31
N GLU A 161 -2.13 -0.60 -7.49
CA GLU A 161 -2.72 -1.32 -8.64
C GLU A 161 -4.24 -1.15 -8.69
N GLY A 162 -4.90 -1.11 -7.51
CA GLY A 162 -6.34 -0.87 -7.42
C GLY A 162 -6.75 0.49 -7.94
N LEU A 163 -5.94 1.54 -7.69
CA LEU A 163 -6.18 2.87 -8.25
C LEU A 163 -6.08 2.87 -9.77
N LEU A 164 -5.02 2.27 -10.30
CA LEU A 164 -4.81 2.17 -11.75
C LEU A 164 -5.93 1.40 -12.45
N ALA A 165 -6.48 0.38 -11.79
CA ALA A 165 -7.57 -0.43 -12.32
C ALA A 165 -8.93 0.27 -12.31
N ASP A 166 -9.21 1.11 -11.30
CA ASP A 166 -10.53 1.73 -11.11
C ASP A 166 -10.67 3.12 -11.73
N PHE A 167 -9.56 3.85 -11.88
CA PHE A 167 -9.62 5.25 -12.31
C PHE A 167 -9.69 5.39 -13.82
N ALA A 168 -10.55 6.31 -14.26
CA ALA A 168 -10.50 6.85 -15.60
C ALA A 168 -9.26 7.77 -15.75
N ARG A 169 -8.89 8.08 -17.00
CA ARG A 169 -7.71 8.89 -17.29
C ARG A 169 -7.75 10.26 -16.59
N ASP A 170 -8.87 10.94 -16.62
CA ASP A 170 -9.06 12.25 -15.99
C ASP A 170 -8.95 12.18 -14.45
N GLU A 171 -9.39 11.08 -13.84
CA GLU A 171 -9.24 10.83 -12.41
C GLU A 171 -7.78 10.56 -12.03
N LEU A 172 -7.04 9.79 -12.85
CA LEU A 172 -5.61 9.56 -12.68
C LEU A 172 -4.81 10.86 -12.81
N GLU A 173 -5.14 11.71 -13.80
CA GLU A 173 -4.54 13.03 -13.97
C GLU A 173 -4.80 13.92 -12.75
N ALA A 174 -6.03 13.96 -12.24
CA ALA A 174 -6.41 14.78 -11.10
C ALA A 174 -5.70 14.37 -9.80
N VAL A 175 -5.60 13.04 -9.54
CA VAL A 175 -4.87 12.53 -8.37
C VAL A 175 -3.37 12.74 -8.51
N THR A 176 -2.81 12.51 -9.68
CA THR A 176 -1.39 12.79 -9.92
C THR A 176 -1.08 14.28 -9.72
N ALA A 177 -1.98 15.17 -10.14
CA ALA A 177 -1.87 16.60 -9.89
C ALA A 177 -1.92 16.93 -8.39
N HIS A 178 -2.73 16.22 -7.60
CA HIS A 178 -2.79 16.37 -6.15
C HIS A 178 -1.46 15.96 -5.48
N GLU A 179 -0.90 14.81 -5.84
CA GLU A 179 0.39 14.34 -5.32
C GLU A 179 1.54 15.27 -5.72
N ILE A 180 1.53 15.75 -6.96
CA ILE A 180 2.51 16.72 -7.46
C ILE A 180 2.35 18.07 -6.77
N ALA A 181 1.14 18.49 -6.41
CA ALA A 181 0.91 19.69 -5.62
C ALA A 181 1.55 19.59 -4.22
N HIS A 182 1.49 18.44 -3.56
CA HIS A 182 2.21 18.19 -2.30
C HIS A 182 3.73 18.29 -2.46
N ILE A 183 4.27 17.77 -3.56
CA ILE A 183 5.70 17.90 -3.89
C ILE A 183 6.06 19.38 -4.10
N ALA A 184 5.31 20.09 -4.94
CA ALA A 184 5.55 21.50 -5.28
C ALA A 184 5.49 22.43 -4.07
N ARG A 185 4.65 22.08 -3.09
CA ARG A 185 4.50 22.85 -1.83
C ARG A 185 5.50 22.43 -0.76
N GLY A 186 6.27 21.34 -0.98
CA GLY A 186 7.21 20.77 -0.05
C GLY A 186 6.58 19.96 1.08
N ASP A 187 5.27 19.74 1.05
CA ASP A 187 4.55 18.97 2.06
C ASP A 187 5.00 17.50 2.07
N ALA A 188 5.24 16.93 0.87
CA ALA A 188 5.73 15.56 0.71
C ALA A 188 7.04 15.32 1.48
N PHE A 189 7.97 16.28 1.46
CA PHE A 189 9.22 16.16 2.22
C PHE A 189 8.97 16.06 3.73
N PHE A 190 8.15 16.96 4.25
CA PHE A 190 7.88 17.03 5.69
C PHE A 190 7.13 15.79 6.20
N LEU A 191 6.17 15.29 5.43
CA LEU A 191 5.42 14.09 5.79
C LEU A 191 6.27 12.83 5.71
N THR A 192 7.08 12.68 4.64
CA THR A 192 8.03 11.59 4.52
C THR A 192 8.94 11.55 5.75
N PHE A 193 9.45 12.71 6.15
CA PHE A 193 10.32 12.85 7.32
C PHE A 193 9.63 12.42 8.62
N ILE A 194 8.41 12.91 8.89
CA ILE A 194 7.65 12.53 10.10
C ILE A 194 7.32 11.04 10.11
N CYS A 195 6.83 10.48 9.01
CA CYS A 195 6.53 9.06 8.91
C CYS A 195 7.79 8.20 9.10
N ALA A 196 8.91 8.63 8.54
CA ALA A 196 10.20 7.95 8.72
C ALA A 196 10.68 7.99 10.18
N MET A 197 10.50 9.12 10.85
CA MET A 197 10.82 9.24 12.27
C MET A 197 9.95 8.33 13.14
N ALA A 198 8.66 8.21 12.84
CA ALA A 198 7.76 7.31 13.57
C ALA A 198 8.20 5.84 13.46
N ASN A 199 8.72 5.44 12.31
CA ASN A 199 9.19 4.07 12.07
C ASN A 199 10.60 3.75 12.60
N PHE A 200 11.32 4.72 13.11
CA PHE A 200 12.70 4.50 13.56
C PHE A 200 12.80 3.40 14.61
N PHE A 201 11.93 3.42 15.62
CA PHE A 201 11.93 2.43 16.69
C PHE A 201 11.40 1.06 16.23
N GLU A 202 10.44 1.02 15.30
CA GLU A 202 9.99 -0.23 14.69
C GLU A 202 11.14 -0.92 13.95
N ARG A 203 11.95 -0.14 13.22
CA ARG A 203 13.14 -0.67 12.52
C ARG A 203 14.22 -1.18 13.48
N ILE A 204 14.45 -0.48 14.58
CA ILE A 204 15.38 -0.96 15.63
C ILE A 204 14.85 -2.28 16.20
N GLN A 205 13.56 -2.36 16.49
CA GLN A 205 12.96 -3.58 17.03
C GLN A 205 13.08 -4.75 16.04
N GLU A 206 12.82 -4.54 14.76
CA GLU A 206 12.99 -5.54 13.69
C GLU A 206 14.44 -6.03 13.59
N MET A 207 15.44 -5.18 13.86
CA MET A 207 16.85 -5.59 13.87
C MET A 207 17.21 -6.55 15.03
N PHE A 208 16.50 -6.44 16.15
CA PHE A 208 16.75 -7.28 17.33
C PHE A 208 15.82 -8.50 17.44
N GLU A 209 14.70 -8.50 16.72
CA GLU A 209 13.79 -9.63 16.58
C GLU A 209 13.83 -10.12 15.11
N PRO A 210 14.82 -10.97 14.73
CA PRO A 210 14.84 -11.55 13.39
C PRO A 210 13.59 -12.39 13.17
N ASP A 211 13.02 -12.29 11.96
CA ASP A 211 11.77 -12.89 11.46
C ASP A 211 11.42 -14.28 12.05
N PHE A 212 10.78 -14.31 13.19
CA PHE A 212 10.11 -15.50 13.73
C PHE A 212 8.68 -15.68 13.17
N GLU A 213 8.26 -14.86 12.23
CA GLU A 213 6.90 -14.90 11.66
C GLU A 213 6.64 -16.13 10.78
N GLN A 214 7.69 -16.85 10.37
CA GLN A 214 7.54 -18.09 9.58
C GLN A 214 7.34 -19.37 10.42
N ALA A 215 7.39 -19.31 11.73
CA ALA A 215 7.26 -20.46 12.62
C ALA A 215 6.13 -20.35 13.65
N ALA A 216 5.06 -19.64 13.37
CA ALA A 216 3.89 -19.62 14.24
C ALA A 216 3.14 -20.95 14.15
N VAL A 217 3.48 -21.90 15.01
CA VAL A 217 2.68 -23.09 15.28
C VAL A 217 1.35 -22.62 15.91
N PRO A 218 0.18 -22.94 15.33
CA PRO A 218 -1.11 -22.57 15.91
C PRO A 218 -1.27 -23.25 17.27
N GLY A 219 -1.37 -22.47 18.35
CA GLY A 219 -1.66 -22.97 19.69
C GLY A 219 -0.67 -22.60 20.79
N THR A 220 0.48 -22.07 20.49
CA THR A 220 1.35 -21.50 21.52
C THR A 220 0.90 -20.07 21.82
N ARG A 221 0.18 -19.90 22.94
CA ARG A 221 0.04 -18.57 23.57
C ARG A 221 1.45 -18.03 23.75
N ARG A 222 1.81 -17.03 22.93
CA ARG A 222 2.94 -16.16 23.21
C ARG A 222 2.71 -15.63 24.62
N THR A 223 3.41 -16.16 25.60
CA THR A 223 3.64 -15.40 26.82
C THR A 223 4.39 -14.17 26.36
N GLN A 224 3.64 -13.05 26.19
CA GLN A 224 4.24 -11.75 26.14
C GLN A 224 5.06 -11.63 27.43
N ALA A 225 6.33 -12.03 27.32
CA ALA A 225 7.33 -11.71 28.32
C ALA A 225 7.28 -10.19 28.44
N GLY A 226 6.88 -9.75 29.60
CA GLY A 226 6.41 -8.44 29.94
C GLY A 226 7.08 -7.35 29.16
N GLY A 227 6.26 -6.40 28.69
CA GLY A 227 6.73 -5.32 27.85
C GLY A 227 8.01 -4.74 28.41
N SER A 228 9.11 -4.97 27.69
CA SER A 228 10.37 -4.41 28.13
C SER A 228 10.18 -2.90 28.17
N VAL A 229 10.79 -2.24 29.14
CA VAL A 229 10.77 -0.77 29.25
C VAL A 229 11.14 -0.14 27.90
N VAL A 230 11.97 -0.81 27.11
CA VAL A 230 12.36 -0.43 25.75
C VAL A 230 11.16 -0.44 24.79
N ALA A 231 10.32 -1.48 24.81
CA ALA A 231 9.14 -1.56 23.96
C ALA A 231 8.09 -0.47 24.32
N ALA A 232 7.89 -0.23 25.62
CA ALA A 232 7.03 0.85 26.10
C ALA A 232 7.56 2.24 25.68
N PHE A 233 8.87 2.44 25.78
CA PHE A 233 9.53 3.67 25.34
C PHE A 233 9.41 3.85 23.81
N ALA A 234 9.64 2.81 23.02
CA ALA A 234 9.49 2.84 21.57
C ALA A 234 8.06 3.16 21.16
N ALA A 235 7.06 2.52 21.79
CA ALA A 235 5.65 2.78 21.55
C ALA A 235 5.27 4.24 21.90
N LEU A 236 5.74 4.77 23.03
CA LEU A 236 5.48 6.15 23.43
C LEU A 236 6.16 7.15 22.49
N SER A 237 7.38 6.87 22.06
CA SER A 237 8.12 7.71 21.10
C SER A 237 7.43 7.74 19.74
N SER A 238 7.00 6.57 19.23
CA SER A 238 6.23 6.45 17.98
C SER A 238 4.91 7.23 18.09
N LEU A 239 4.22 7.15 19.23
CA LEU A 239 3.00 7.90 19.49
C LEU A 239 3.24 9.42 19.44
N VAL A 240 4.29 9.92 20.11
CA VAL A 240 4.63 11.36 20.13
C VAL A 240 4.90 11.85 18.71
N VAL A 241 5.71 11.13 17.93
CA VAL A 241 6.00 11.49 16.53
C VAL A 241 4.73 11.45 15.68
N SER A 242 3.86 10.45 15.87
CA SER A 242 2.58 10.36 15.15
C SER A 242 1.65 11.54 15.50
N MET A 243 1.63 11.98 16.78
CA MET A 243 0.88 13.17 17.17
C MET A 243 1.42 14.45 16.52
N LEU A 244 2.74 14.54 16.28
CA LEU A 244 3.31 15.66 15.52
C LEU A 244 2.80 15.70 14.08
N GLY A 245 2.55 14.54 13.47
CA GLY A 245 1.92 14.44 12.15
C GLY A 245 0.49 15.01 12.12
N VAL A 246 -0.27 14.88 13.23
CA VAL A 246 -1.63 15.43 13.36
C VAL A 246 -1.63 16.97 13.49
N LEU A 247 -0.56 17.55 14.03
CA LEU A 247 -0.38 19.01 14.09
C LEU A 247 -0.13 19.64 12.71
N VAL A 248 0.17 18.81 11.72
CA VAL A 248 0.25 19.25 10.32
C VAL A 248 -1.17 19.55 9.84
N SER A 249 -1.41 20.79 9.54
CA SER A 249 -2.72 21.39 9.29
C SER A 249 -3.60 20.62 8.30
N ARG A 250 -4.85 20.33 8.66
CA ARG A 250 -5.89 19.79 7.78
C ARG A 250 -6.16 20.67 6.56
N GLU A 251 -5.90 21.98 6.68
CA GLU A 251 -6.05 22.94 5.59
C GLU A 251 -5.09 22.68 4.44
N ARG A 252 -3.99 21.95 4.70
CA ARG A 252 -3.02 21.58 3.68
C ARG A 252 -3.63 20.71 2.57
N GLU A 253 -4.51 19.77 2.92
CA GLU A 253 -5.20 18.93 1.93
C GLU A 253 -6.12 19.76 1.02
N LEU A 254 -6.89 20.68 1.60
CA LEU A 254 -7.74 21.59 0.82
C LEU A 254 -6.92 22.51 -0.10
N LEU A 255 -5.74 22.92 0.35
CA LEU A 255 -4.82 23.71 -0.46
C LEU A 255 -4.16 22.87 -1.57
N ALA A 256 -3.88 21.57 -1.31
CA ALA A 256 -3.40 20.65 -2.33
C ALA A 256 -4.51 20.34 -3.35
N ASP A 257 -5.75 20.15 -2.91
CA ASP A 257 -6.91 20.00 -3.78
C ASP A 257 -7.07 21.22 -4.72
N ALA A 258 -6.99 22.44 -4.17
CA ALA A 258 -7.08 23.67 -4.97
C ALA A 258 -5.92 23.78 -5.98
N ALA A 259 -4.69 23.45 -5.57
CA ALA A 259 -3.53 23.45 -6.46
C ALA A 259 -3.62 22.34 -7.53
N ALA A 260 -4.17 21.18 -7.19
CA ALA A 260 -4.44 20.11 -8.15
C ALA A 260 -5.45 20.53 -9.22
N VAL A 261 -6.51 21.24 -8.81
CA VAL A 261 -7.50 21.81 -9.74
C VAL A 261 -6.85 22.88 -10.64
N GLU A 262 -5.93 23.68 -10.11
CA GLU A 262 -5.19 24.66 -10.93
C GLU A 262 -4.31 23.98 -11.99
N LEU A 263 -3.67 22.84 -11.64
CA LEU A 263 -2.82 22.07 -12.56
C LEU A 263 -3.62 21.22 -13.55
N GLY A 264 -4.59 20.45 -13.07
CA GLY A 264 -5.34 19.46 -13.85
C GLY A 264 -6.68 19.98 -14.42
N ARG A 265 -7.14 21.17 -14.00
CA ARG A 265 -8.37 21.85 -14.43
C ARG A 265 -9.66 21.04 -14.32
N SER A 266 -9.67 19.98 -13.52
CA SER A 266 -10.83 19.09 -13.36
C SER A 266 -11.18 18.84 -11.89
N PRO A 267 -11.92 19.79 -11.23
CA PRO A 267 -12.34 19.59 -9.84
C PRO A 267 -13.30 18.41 -9.69
N GLU A 268 -14.14 18.13 -10.67
CA GLU A 268 -15.06 17.00 -10.65
C GLU A 268 -14.33 15.66 -10.70
N ALA A 269 -13.30 15.52 -11.54
CA ALA A 269 -12.50 14.29 -11.61
C ALA A 269 -11.77 14.02 -10.28
N LEU A 270 -11.21 15.07 -9.63
CA LEU A 270 -10.59 14.92 -8.32
C LEU A 270 -11.61 14.52 -7.25
N ALA A 271 -12.81 15.08 -7.27
CA ALA A 271 -13.88 14.70 -6.35
C ALA A 271 -14.29 13.23 -6.52
N ARG A 272 -14.48 12.77 -7.77
CA ARG A 272 -14.75 11.35 -8.06
C ARG A 272 -13.63 10.44 -7.56
N ALA A 273 -12.39 10.83 -7.81
CA ALA A 273 -11.21 10.08 -7.37
C ALA A 273 -11.12 9.95 -5.84
N ILE A 274 -11.33 11.04 -5.09
CA ILE A 274 -11.33 11.03 -3.62
C ILE A 274 -12.47 10.16 -3.08
N PHE A 275 -13.67 10.22 -3.68
CA PHE A 275 -14.80 9.39 -3.27
C PHE A 275 -14.52 7.90 -3.48
N LYS A 276 -13.98 7.51 -4.64
CA LYS A 276 -13.59 6.13 -4.93
C LYS A 276 -12.48 5.65 -4.00
N ALA A 277 -11.48 6.49 -3.74
CA ALA A 277 -10.42 6.19 -2.79
C ALA A 277 -10.99 5.96 -1.38
N ASP A 278 -11.94 6.78 -0.91
CA ASP A 278 -12.56 6.56 0.40
C ASP A 278 -13.39 5.27 0.46
N ALA A 279 -14.08 4.92 -0.61
CA ALA A 279 -14.88 3.71 -0.67
C ALA A 279 -14.02 2.43 -0.66
N HIS A 280 -12.84 2.43 -1.30
CA HIS A 280 -12.03 1.24 -1.58
C HIS A 280 -10.59 1.30 -1.04
N ASN A 281 -10.35 1.93 0.11
CA ASN A 281 -9.01 2.12 0.68
C ASN A 281 -8.63 1.16 1.82
N SER A 282 -9.24 -0.01 1.90
CA SER A 282 -8.91 -1.02 2.92
C SER A 282 -7.64 -1.76 2.54
N PHE A 283 -6.50 -1.35 3.08
CA PHE A 283 -5.22 -2.02 2.89
C PHE A 283 -5.13 -3.34 3.67
N VAL A 284 -4.43 -4.30 3.08
CA VAL A 284 -4.03 -5.54 3.74
C VAL A 284 -2.69 -5.30 4.43
N GLY A 285 -2.70 -4.91 5.72
CA GLY A 285 -1.49 -4.69 6.53
C GLY A 285 -1.61 -3.56 7.55
N ASP A 286 -0.62 -3.41 8.41
CA ASP A 286 -0.60 -2.47 9.54
C ASP A 286 -0.10 -1.05 9.17
N PHE A 287 -0.33 -0.60 7.94
CA PHE A 287 0.18 0.70 7.47
C PHE A 287 -0.64 1.91 7.94
N ASN A 288 -1.79 1.66 8.56
CA ASN A 288 -2.83 2.67 8.79
C ASN A 288 -2.40 3.84 9.67
N ARG A 289 -1.58 3.57 10.69
CA ARG A 289 -1.22 4.60 11.68
C ARG A 289 -0.04 5.45 11.24
N THR A 290 1.02 4.80 10.81
CA THR A 290 2.29 5.47 10.58
C THR A 290 2.33 6.19 9.23
N TYR A 291 1.76 5.58 8.19
CA TYR A 291 1.80 6.14 6.82
C TYR A 291 0.51 6.86 6.41
N GLY A 292 -0.54 6.79 7.24
CA GLY A 292 -1.82 7.46 6.97
C GLY A 292 -1.71 8.90 6.46
N PRO A 293 -0.84 9.74 7.05
CA PRO A 293 -0.66 11.14 6.60
C PRO A 293 -0.09 11.31 5.19
N LEU A 294 0.54 10.27 4.62
CA LEU A 294 1.09 10.32 3.26
C LEU A 294 0.04 10.06 2.18
N PHE A 295 -1.00 9.29 2.47
CA PHE A 295 -1.98 8.87 1.50
C PHE A 295 -3.02 9.96 1.20
N ILE A 296 -3.55 10.00 -0.03
CA ILE A 296 -4.61 10.96 -0.42
C ILE A 296 -5.88 10.81 0.45
N VAL A 297 -6.18 9.58 0.86
CA VAL A 297 -7.21 9.25 1.85
C VAL A 297 -6.59 8.28 2.87
N PRO A 298 -6.73 8.54 4.19
CA PRO A 298 -6.18 7.66 5.21
C PRO A 298 -6.72 6.23 5.05
N PRO A 299 -5.86 5.20 5.02
CA PRO A 299 -6.31 3.82 4.94
C PRO A 299 -7.25 3.45 6.08
N LYS A 300 -8.34 2.74 5.78
CA LYS A 300 -9.31 2.26 6.80
C LYS A 300 -8.79 1.00 7.45
N ALA A 301 -8.87 0.92 8.77
CA ALA A 301 -8.57 -0.31 9.50
C ALA A 301 -9.57 -1.41 9.09
N LYS A 302 -9.09 -2.63 8.91
CA LYS A 302 -9.93 -3.77 8.57
C LYS A 302 -10.93 -4.05 9.69
N ALA A 303 -12.19 -4.24 9.35
CA ALA A 303 -13.24 -4.58 10.31
C ALA A 303 -12.86 -5.83 11.12
N GLY A 304 -12.94 -5.74 12.47
CA GLY A 304 -12.58 -6.85 13.36
C GLY A 304 -11.17 -6.80 13.94
N THR A 305 -10.34 -5.82 13.59
CA THR A 305 -9.08 -5.56 14.28
C THR A 305 -9.31 -4.70 15.53
N PRO A 306 -8.49 -4.84 16.61
CA PRO A 306 -8.59 -3.99 17.81
C PRO A 306 -8.50 -2.49 17.49
N GLU A 307 -8.03 -2.15 16.32
CA GLU A 307 -7.80 -0.80 15.81
C GLU A 307 -9.06 -0.14 15.25
N ALA A 308 -10.11 -0.92 14.91
CA ALA A 308 -11.37 -0.41 14.37
C ALA A 308 -12.18 0.44 15.36
N GLY A 309 -11.83 0.44 16.66
CA GLY A 309 -12.53 1.18 17.73
C GLY A 309 -11.87 2.49 18.16
N GLY A 310 -10.69 2.84 17.66
CA GLY A 310 -9.96 4.03 18.09
C GLY A 310 -10.14 5.21 17.13
N SER A 311 -11.03 6.15 17.44
CA SER A 311 -11.14 7.42 16.72
C SER A 311 -9.96 8.33 17.08
N TRP A 312 -8.82 8.15 16.42
CA TRP A 312 -7.73 9.12 16.49
C TRP A 312 -8.07 10.35 15.64
N PRO A 313 -7.65 11.56 16.06
CA PRO A 313 -7.86 12.74 15.24
C PRO A 313 -7.13 12.55 13.90
N SER A 314 -7.89 12.46 12.82
CA SER A 314 -7.35 12.33 11.46
C SER A 314 -6.56 13.58 11.07
N ALA A 315 -5.40 13.41 10.46
CA ALA A 315 -4.61 14.48 9.84
C ALA A 315 -5.32 15.07 8.60
N HIS A 316 -6.29 14.36 8.05
CA HIS A 316 -7.04 14.76 6.86
C HIS A 316 -8.40 15.37 7.22
N PRO A 317 -8.91 16.33 6.40
CA PRO A 317 -10.29 16.76 6.47
C PRO A 317 -11.23 15.58 6.15
N ALA A 318 -12.47 15.65 6.66
CA ALA A 318 -13.47 14.68 6.25
C ALA A 318 -13.65 14.69 4.73
N VAL A 319 -13.73 13.52 4.10
CA VAL A 319 -13.92 13.37 2.64
C VAL A 319 -15.14 14.15 2.16
N ALA A 320 -16.25 14.12 2.92
CA ALA A 320 -17.44 14.90 2.63
C ALA A 320 -17.15 16.42 2.49
N ARG A 321 -16.23 16.98 3.30
CA ARG A 321 -15.83 18.39 3.19
C ARG A 321 -15.01 18.65 1.94
N ARG A 322 -14.06 17.78 1.59
CA ARG A 322 -13.28 17.88 0.35
C ARG A 322 -14.20 17.79 -0.87
N MET A 323 -15.12 16.81 -0.86
CA MET A 323 -16.16 16.66 -1.89
C MET A 323 -17.01 17.91 -2.07
N ALA A 324 -17.50 18.52 -0.98
CA ALA A 324 -18.32 19.72 -1.06
C ALA A 324 -17.57 20.91 -1.67
N VAL A 325 -16.31 21.13 -1.29
CA VAL A 325 -15.47 22.21 -1.85
C VAL A 325 -15.20 21.98 -3.34
N LEU A 326 -14.87 20.76 -3.75
CA LEU A 326 -14.60 20.43 -5.15
C LEU A 326 -15.87 20.48 -6.02
N ALA A 327 -17.01 20.07 -5.47
CA ALA A 327 -18.31 20.18 -6.14
C ALA A 327 -18.69 21.65 -6.38
N ASP A 328 -18.46 22.53 -5.40
CA ASP A 328 -18.67 23.99 -5.57
C ASP A 328 -17.76 24.55 -6.66
N MET A 329 -16.48 24.17 -6.69
CA MET A 329 -15.54 24.55 -7.75
C MET A 329 -15.97 24.05 -9.14
N ALA A 330 -16.65 22.88 -9.19
CA ALA A 330 -17.18 22.28 -10.42
C ALA A 330 -18.58 22.81 -10.80
N HIS A 331 -19.15 23.72 -10.01
CA HIS A 331 -20.51 24.21 -10.16
C HIS A 331 -21.57 23.08 -10.18
N THR A 332 -21.39 22.08 -9.32
CA THR A 332 -22.26 20.90 -9.21
C THR A 332 -22.50 20.55 -7.74
N THR A 333 -23.18 19.43 -7.48
CA THR A 333 -23.41 18.93 -6.11
C THR A 333 -22.68 17.61 -5.87
N PRO A 334 -22.33 17.26 -4.62
CA PRO A 334 -21.73 15.97 -4.31
C PRO A 334 -22.59 14.79 -4.76
N GLU A 335 -23.93 14.90 -4.67
CA GLU A 335 -24.87 13.85 -5.08
C GLU A 335 -24.83 13.61 -6.59
N ALA A 336 -24.70 14.69 -7.38
CA ALA A 336 -24.59 14.58 -8.84
C ALA A 336 -23.26 13.90 -9.24
N ILE A 337 -22.16 14.17 -8.50
CA ILE A 337 -20.87 13.52 -8.72
C ILE A 337 -20.99 12.02 -8.41
N ILE A 338 -21.65 11.63 -7.30
CA ILE A 338 -21.86 10.24 -6.93
C ILE A 338 -22.71 9.51 -7.97
N ALA A 339 -23.81 10.12 -8.42
CA ALA A 339 -24.66 9.54 -9.48
C ALA A 339 -23.85 9.31 -10.77
N ARG A 340 -22.97 10.23 -11.13
CA ARG A 340 -22.11 10.07 -12.30
C ARG A 340 -21.09 8.94 -12.16
N ILE A 341 -20.57 8.69 -10.95
CA ILE A 341 -19.71 7.53 -10.67
C ILE A 341 -20.48 6.23 -10.91
N GLU A 342 -21.73 6.15 -10.45
CA GLU A 342 -22.59 4.99 -10.63
C GLU A 342 -22.90 4.77 -12.13
N ASP A 343 -23.23 5.80 -12.88
CA ASP A 343 -23.44 5.73 -14.32
C ASP A 343 -22.19 5.23 -15.06
N MET A 344 -21.03 5.79 -14.77
CA MET A 344 -19.75 5.34 -15.36
C MET A 344 -19.44 3.88 -15.02
N ARG A 345 -19.78 3.43 -13.80
CA ARG A 345 -19.62 2.04 -13.38
C ARG A 345 -20.55 1.12 -14.17
N HIS A 346 -21.82 1.48 -14.33
CA HIS A 346 -22.78 0.72 -15.13
C HIS A 346 -22.36 0.61 -16.60
N ASP A 347 -21.85 1.69 -17.18
CA ASP A 347 -21.38 1.67 -18.57
C ASP A 347 -20.14 0.79 -18.73
N ARG A 348 -19.20 0.83 -17.76
CA ARG A 348 -18.05 -0.06 -17.73
C ARG A 348 -18.48 -1.53 -17.64
N ASP A 349 -19.40 -1.84 -16.75
CA ASP A 349 -19.90 -3.21 -16.54
C ASP A 349 -20.63 -3.76 -17.79
N ARG A 350 -21.35 -2.92 -18.52
CA ARG A 350 -21.97 -3.29 -19.81
C ARG A 350 -20.94 -3.55 -20.92
N ALA A 351 -19.81 -2.87 -20.88
CA ALA A 351 -18.76 -3.01 -21.87
C ALA A 351 -17.85 -4.23 -21.65
N LYS A 352 -17.94 -4.89 -20.49
CA LYS A 352 -17.12 -6.07 -20.17
C LYS A 352 -17.40 -7.23 -21.10
N VAL A 353 -16.35 -7.88 -21.56
CA VAL A 353 -16.43 -9.15 -22.25
C VAL A 353 -16.70 -10.24 -21.23
N VAL A 354 -17.84 -10.94 -21.37
CA VAL A 354 -18.22 -12.01 -20.45
C VAL A 354 -17.42 -13.26 -20.73
N PHE A 355 -16.70 -13.74 -19.71
CA PHE A 355 -15.92 -14.97 -19.78
C PHE A 355 -16.80 -16.16 -19.37
N PRO A 356 -17.00 -17.17 -20.25
CA PRO A 356 -17.80 -18.35 -19.95
C PRO A 356 -17.02 -19.35 -19.08
N SER A 357 -17.74 -20.23 -18.37
CA SER A 357 -17.10 -21.36 -17.67
C SER A 357 -16.60 -22.43 -18.64
N TYR A 358 -15.69 -23.27 -18.16
CA TYR A 358 -15.23 -24.42 -18.93
C TYR A 358 -16.40 -25.32 -19.38
N GLU A 359 -17.34 -25.59 -18.49
CA GLU A 359 -18.52 -26.42 -18.75
C GLU A 359 -19.47 -25.82 -19.78
N GLU A 360 -19.60 -24.49 -19.83
CA GLU A 360 -20.38 -23.78 -20.86
C GLU A 360 -19.72 -23.89 -22.25
N LEU A 361 -18.38 -23.90 -22.31
CA LEU A 361 -17.63 -24.03 -23.57
C LEU A 361 -17.56 -25.47 -24.08
N HIS A 362 -17.67 -26.47 -23.21
CA HIS A 362 -17.49 -27.89 -23.53
C HIS A 362 -18.75 -28.73 -23.26
N GLU A 363 -19.93 -28.15 -23.42
CA GLU A 363 -21.24 -28.83 -23.34
C GLU A 363 -21.44 -29.67 -22.05
N GLY A 364 -20.96 -29.14 -20.90
CA GLY A 364 -21.11 -29.79 -19.60
C GLY A 364 -20.01 -30.79 -19.24
N ALA A 365 -18.97 -30.92 -20.07
CA ALA A 365 -17.81 -31.76 -19.74
C ALA A 365 -17.00 -31.16 -18.56
N ALA A 366 -16.56 -32.00 -17.64
CA ALA A 366 -15.66 -31.57 -16.58
C ALA A 366 -14.25 -31.28 -17.10
N ALA A 367 -13.62 -30.23 -16.59
CA ALA A 367 -12.24 -29.90 -16.94
C ALA A 367 -11.28 -31.04 -16.54
N PRO A 368 -10.26 -31.33 -17.36
CA PRO A 368 -9.24 -32.30 -17.02
C PRO A 368 -8.53 -31.92 -15.71
N SER A 369 -8.56 -32.80 -14.73
CA SER A 369 -7.86 -32.64 -13.45
C SER A 369 -6.84 -33.76 -13.26
N GLY A 370 -5.68 -33.43 -12.79
CA GLY A 370 -4.56 -34.36 -12.60
C GLY A 370 -3.54 -34.32 -13.72
N PRO A 371 -2.34 -34.88 -13.53
CA PRO A 371 -1.29 -34.88 -14.55
C PRO A 371 -1.67 -35.77 -15.73
N ALA A 372 -1.25 -35.39 -16.92
CA ALA A 372 -1.42 -36.21 -18.12
C ALA A 372 -0.71 -37.56 -17.93
N ALA A 373 -1.35 -38.66 -18.34
CA ALA A 373 -0.77 -40.00 -18.26
C ALA A 373 0.60 -40.06 -18.98
N GLY A 374 1.62 -40.62 -18.33
CA GLY A 374 2.97 -40.70 -18.86
C GLY A 374 3.81 -39.44 -18.73
N ALA A 375 3.53 -38.59 -17.71
CA ALA A 375 4.28 -37.35 -17.46
C ALA A 375 5.75 -37.61 -17.13
N ALA A 376 6.64 -37.56 -18.16
CA ALA A 376 8.06 -37.44 -17.93
C ALA A 376 8.36 -36.07 -17.29
N SER A 377 9.13 -36.05 -16.21
CA SER A 377 9.64 -34.84 -15.60
C SER A 377 10.52 -34.10 -16.61
N GLY A 378 10.22 -32.80 -16.89
CA GLY A 378 11.15 -31.93 -17.58
C GLY A 378 10.72 -31.28 -18.89
N ALA A 379 9.58 -31.60 -19.47
CA ALA A 379 9.12 -30.94 -20.70
C ALA A 379 8.58 -29.51 -20.41
N THR A 380 9.33 -28.49 -20.81
CA THR A 380 8.93 -27.09 -20.71
C THR A 380 8.01 -26.69 -21.87
N GLY A 381 7.13 -25.70 -21.62
CA GLY A 381 6.20 -25.16 -22.64
C GLY A 381 4.91 -25.95 -22.83
N LEU A 382 4.75 -27.11 -22.17
CA LEU A 382 3.59 -27.98 -22.33
C LEU A 382 2.63 -27.88 -21.13
N CYS A 383 1.33 -27.98 -21.43
CA CYS A 383 0.28 -28.05 -20.40
C CYS A 383 0.49 -29.28 -19.50
N PRO A 384 0.43 -29.11 -18.17
CA PRO A 384 0.60 -30.23 -17.24
C PRO A 384 -0.57 -31.22 -17.27
N ARG A 385 -1.74 -30.85 -17.84
CA ARG A 385 -2.94 -31.68 -17.93
C ARG A 385 -3.08 -32.36 -19.31
N CYS A 386 -2.93 -31.59 -20.38
CA CYS A 386 -3.21 -32.07 -21.75
C CYS A 386 -1.96 -32.38 -22.56
N ARG A 387 -0.76 -31.99 -22.12
CA ARG A 387 0.50 -32.12 -22.86
C ARG A 387 0.57 -31.31 -24.15
N LEU A 388 -0.37 -30.40 -24.41
CA LEU A 388 -0.37 -29.51 -25.54
C LEU A 388 0.47 -28.27 -25.27
N PRO A 389 1.05 -27.64 -26.29
CA PRO A 389 1.77 -26.38 -26.17
C PRO A 389 0.87 -25.29 -25.56
N LEU A 390 1.43 -24.49 -24.64
CA LEU A 390 0.75 -23.32 -24.12
C LEU A 390 0.83 -22.18 -25.14
N ALA A 391 -0.28 -21.43 -25.29
CA ALA A 391 -0.36 -20.24 -26.12
C ALA A 391 -0.25 -18.97 -25.23
N ASP A 392 0.39 -17.93 -25.74
CA ASP A 392 0.39 -16.63 -25.12
C ASP A 392 -0.99 -15.98 -25.27
N ALA A 393 -1.49 -15.40 -24.19
CA ALA A 393 -2.77 -14.69 -24.14
C ALA A 393 -2.67 -13.50 -23.17
N LEU A 394 -3.65 -12.60 -23.28
CA LEU A 394 -3.83 -11.54 -22.30
C LEU A 394 -5.03 -11.87 -21.41
N TYR A 395 -4.84 -11.80 -20.11
CA TYR A 395 -5.89 -11.94 -19.12
C TYR A 395 -5.86 -10.70 -18.23
N GLU A 396 -6.95 -9.95 -18.15
CA GLU A 396 -6.99 -8.62 -17.50
C GLU A 396 -5.88 -7.66 -18.01
N GLY A 397 -5.57 -7.74 -19.33
CA GLY A 397 -4.48 -6.96 -19.91
C GLY A 397 -3.07 -7.40 -19.51
N VAL A 398 -2.93 -8.51 -18.77
CA VAL A 398 -1.65 -9.07 -18.30
C VAL A 398 -1.27 -10.28 -19.15
N PRO A 399 -0.01 -10.42 -19.61
CA PRO A 399 0.43 -11.60 -20.33
C PRO A 399 0.37 -12.86 -19.46
N VAL A 400 -0.30 -13.88 -19.96
CA VAL A 400 -0.41 -15.22 -19.34
C VAL A 400 -0.22 -16.29 -20.41
N ARG A 401 0.10 -17.52 -20.00
CA ARG A 401 0.13 -18.66 -20.91
C ARG A 401 -1.04 -19.58 -20.66
N VAL A 402 -1.81 -19.90 -21.69
CA VAL A 402 -3.08 -20.63 -21.60
C VAL A 402 -3.03 -21.92 -22.42
N CYS A 403 -3.55 -23.00 -21.89
CA CYS A 403 -3.85 -24.21 -22.66
C CYS A 403 -5.19 -24.02 -23.39
N ARG A 404 -5.18 -24.20 -24.72
CA ARG A 404 -6.40 -24.03 -25.54
C ARG A 404 -7.43 -25.13 -25.30
N GLU A 405 -7.00 -26.30 -24.84
CA GLU A 405 -7.87 -27.46 -24.62
C GLU A 405 -8.55 -27.41 -23.24
N CYS A 406 -7.74 -27.35 -22.15
CA CYS A 406 -8.30 -27.38 -20.79
C CYS A 406 -8.48 -26.00 -20.18
N LEU A 407 -8.15 -24.91 -20.88
CA LEU A 407 -8.21 -23.52 -20.41
C LEU A 407 -7.40 -23.23 -19.14
N GLY A 408 -6.55 -24.17 -18.71
CA GLY A 408 -5.63 -23.94 -17.59
C GLY A 408 -4.61 -22.84 -17.91
N LYS A 409 -4.23 -22.08 -16.92
CA LYS A 409 -3.41 -20.87 -17.06
C LYS A 409 -2.15 -20.94 -16.22
N LEU A 410 -1.02 -20.60 -16.84
CA LEU A 410 0.25 -20.38 -16.13
C LEU A 410 0.48 -18.88 -15.96
N VAL A 411 0.59 -18.45 -14.70
CA VAL A 411 0.71 -17.05 -14.32
C VAL A 411 1.95 -16.84 -13.47
N ASP A 412 2.67 -15.74 -13.69
CA ASP A 412 3.76 -15.33 -12.81
C ASP A 412 3.18 -14.77 -11.50
N GLN A 413 3.75 -15.13 -10.36
CA GLN A 413 3.25 -14.66 -9.06
C GLN A 413 3.30 -13.13 -8.94
N ASP A 414 4.30 -12.51 -9.53
CA ASP A 414 4.52 -11.05 -9.49
C ASP A 414 3.43 -10.22 -10.17
N VAL A 415 2.66 -10.83 -11.09
CA VAL A 415 1.57 -10.14 -11.80
C VAL A 415 0.19 -10.45 -11.23
N MET A 416 0.09 -11.33 -10.23
CA MET A 416 -1.19 -11.70 -9.63
C MET A 416 -1.92 -10.50 -9.00
N ASP A 417 -1.18 -9.59 -8.35
CA ASP A 417 -1.78 -8.39 -7.76
C ASP A 417 -2.46 -7.51 -8.82
N ARG A 418 -1.89 -7.44 -10.05
CA ARG A 418 -2.48 -6.72 -11.20
C ARG A 418 -3.77 -7.40 -11.67
N ILE A 419 -3.73 -8.71 -11.88
CA ILE A 419 -4.90 -9.49 -12.31
C ILE A 419 -6.04 -9.33 -11.32
N LEU A 420 -5.76 -9.47 -10.02
CA LEU A 420 -6.77 -9.39 -8.98
C LEU A 420 -7.26 -7.95 -8.72
N ALA A 421 -6.47 -6.94 -9.08
CA ALA A 421 -6.90 -5.55 -8.97
C ALA A 421 -7.88 -5.16 -10.08
N ARG A 422 -7.70 -5.68 -11.29
CA ARG A 422 -8.42 -5.29 -12.52
C ARG A 422 -9.78 -5.96 -12.62
N THR A 423 -10.68 -5.35 -13.37
CA THR A 423 -12.07 -5.80 -13.59
C THR A 423 -12.51 -5.56 -15.03
N GLU A 424 -11.64 -5.85 -16.01
CA GLU A 424 -11.93 -5.68 -17.43
C GLU A 424 -12.82 -6.79 -17.98
N ILE A 425 -12.74 -7.98 -17.35
CA ILE A 425 -13.49 -9.16 -17.74
C ILE A 425 -14.74 -9.26 -16.88
N GLY A 426 -15.87 -9.62 -17.48
CA GLY A 426 -17.09 -10.07 -16.81
C GLY A 426 -17.12 -11.58 -16.73
N PHE A 427 -17.94 -12.14 -15.86
CA PHE A 427 -18.07 -13.59 -15.67
C PHE A 427 -19.47 -14.06 -15.95
N SER A 428 -19.61 -15.26 -16.52
CA SER A 428 -20.90 -15.86 -16.77
C SER A 428 -21.64 -16.13 -15.45
N PRO A 429 -22.98 -16.18 -15.46
CA PRO A 429 -23.77 -16.56 -14.28
C PRO A 429 -23.39 -17.94 -13.74
N ALA A 430 -22.91 -18.86 -14.58
CA ALA A 430 -22.45 -20.18 -14.15
C ALA A 430 -21.16 -20.10 -13.33
N LEU A 431 -20.17 -19.31 -13.76
CA LEU A 431 -18.94 -19.06 -13.00
C LEU A 431 -19.23 -18.37 -11.66
N VAL A 432 -20.13 -17.39 -11.66
CA VAL A 432 -20.50 -16.69 -10.42
C VAL A 432 -21.17 -17.66 -9.43
N ARG A 433 -22.07 -18.53 -9.89
CA ARG A 433 -22.66 -19.58 -9.02
C ARG A 433 -21.61 -20.54 -8.49
N LYS A 434 -20.68 -20.99 -9.35
CA LYS A 434 -19.58 -21.90 -8.97
C LYS A 434 -18.68 -21.28 -7.89
N ALA A 435 -18.37 -20.01 -8.00
CA ALA A 435 -17.63 -19.25 -6.98
C ALA A 435 -18.40 -19.16 -5.65
N GLU A 436 -19.70 -18.90 -5.72
CA GLU A 436 -20.56 -18.83 -4.54
C GLU A 436 -20.66 -20.20 -3.82
N GLU A 437 -20.86 -21.29 -4.55
CA GLU A 437 -20.85 -22.66 -4.03
C GLU A 437 -19.51 -22.99 -3.38
N PHE A 438 -18.40 -22.61 -4.02
CA PHE A 438 -17.07 -22.78 -3.46
C PHE A 438 -16.92 -22.08 -2.11
N ARG A 439 -17.36 -20.81 -2.04
CA ARG A 439 -17.36 -20.01 -0.81
C ARG A 439 -18.21 -20.62 0.31
N GLN A 440 -19.40 -21.12 -0.02
CA GLN A 440 -20.28 -21.78 0.95
C GLN A 440 -19.68 -23.08 1.47
N ASN A 441 -19.08 -23.88 0.60
CA ASN A 441 -18.42 -25.13 0.96
C ASN A 441 -17.21 -24.88 1.88
N LEU A 442 -16.44 -23.83 1.63
CA LEU A 442 -15.32 -23.42 2.48
C LEU A 442 -15.78 -23.05 3.89
N ARG A 443 -16.90 -22.31 4.01
CA ARG A 443 -17.48 -21.94 5.32
C ARG A 443 -18.03 -23.12 6.08
N ARG A 444 -18.68 -24.07 5.40
CA ARG A 444 -19.31 -25.25 6.03
C ARG A 444 -18.30 -26.30 6.49
N ASN A 445 -17.20 -26.50 5.78
CA ASN A 445 -16.24 -27.59 6.02
C ASN A 445 -14.78 -27.18 5.78
N PRO A 446 -14.20 -26.29 6.60
CA PRO A 446 -12.81 -25.81 6.37
C PRO A 446 -11.78 -26.96 6.43
N LEU A 447 -11.98 -27.95 7.31
CA LEU A 447 -11.09 -29.10 7.44
C LEU A 447 -11.18 -30.10 6.26
N LYS A 448 -12.35 -30.24 5.61
CA LYS A 448 -12.46 -31.09 4.42
C LYS A 448 -11.82 -30.43 3.20
N SER A 449 -11.84 -29.12 3.12
CA SER A 449 -11.12 -28.36 2.09
C SER A 449 -9.61 -28.55 2.21
N GLN A 450 -9.06 -28.57 3.43
CA GLN A 450 -7.66 -28.84 3.70
C GLN A 450 -7.28 -30.29 3.35
N LYS A 451 -8.10 -31.28 3.72
CA LYS A 451 -7.90 -32.69 3.33
C LYS A 451 -8.02 -32.95 1.82
N ARG A 452 -8.73 -32.11 1.10
CA ARG A 452 -8.82 -32.17 -0.38
C ARG A 452 -7.53 -31.69 -1.03
N LEU A 453 -6.85 -30.71 -0.44
CA LEU A 453 -5.50 -30.29 -0.82
C LEU A 453 -4.47 -31.40 -0.62
N ASP A 454 -4.56 -32.15 0.49
CA ASP A 454 -3.65 -33.26 0.79
C ASP A 454 -3.83 -34.49 -0.14
N ARG A 455 -4.98 -34.60 -0.80
CA ARG A 455 -5.31 -35.71 -1.74
C ARG A 455 -4.91 -35.44 -3.18
N ILE A 456 -4.39 -34.27 -3.47
CA ILE A 456 -4.08 -33.90 -4.85
C ILE A 456 -2.77 -34.52 -5.27
N SER A 457 -2.96 -35.53 -6.07
CA SER A 457 -2.35 -35.78 -7.40
C SER A 457 -0.85 -36.04 -7.45
N GLU A 458 -0.53 -36.98 -8.29
CA GLU A 458 0.81 -37.15 -8.83
C GLU A 458 1.41 -35.78 -9.24
N PRO A 459 2.68 -35.56 -8.91
CA PRO A 459 3.32 -34.26 -9.12
C PRO A 459 3.40 -33.92 -10.61
N ALA A 460 2.71 -32.85 -11.01
CA ALA A 460 2.84 -32.28 -12.33
C ALA A 460 4.14 -31.47 -12.46
N ALA A 461 4.73 -31.43 -13.66
CA ALA A 461 5.90 -30.61 -13.95
C ALA A 461 5.50 -29.18 -14.32
N CYS A 462 6.27 -28.20 -13.83
CA CYS A 462 6.06 -26.80 -14.17
C CYS A 462 6.31 -26.55 -15.68
N PRO A 463 5.34 -25.97 -16.39
CA PRO A 463 5.50 -25.68 -17.81
C PRO A 463 6.65 -24.70 -18.13
N ALA A 464 7.13 -23.94 -17.15
CA ALA A 464 8.18 -22.97 -17.36
C ALA A 464 9.59 -23.52 -17.14
N CYS A 465 9.82 -24.28 -16.06
CA CYS A 465 11.16 -24.71 -15.67
C CYS A 465 11.32 -26.23 -15.50
N GLY A 466 10.25 -27.00 -15.69
CA GLY A 466 10.25 -28.46 -15.56
C GLY A 466 10.29 -28.96 -14.11
N TYR A 467 10.42 -28.07 -13.11
CA TYR A 467 10.41 -28.45 -11.71
C TYR A 467 9.03 -28.90 -11.23
N ARG A 468 8.98 -29.68 -10.16
CA ARG A 468 7.71 -30.17 -9.60
C ARG A 468 6.81 -29.03 -9.12
N LEU A 469 5.54 -29.06 -9.53
CA LEU A 469 4.48 -28.21 -8.98
C LEU A 469 4.02 -28.78 -7.63
N ALA A 470 3.79 -27.89 -6.65
CA ALA A 470 3.26 -28.23 -5.35
C ALA A 470 1.85 -27.65 -5.20
N SER A 471 0.88 -28.52 -4.88
CA SER A 471 -0.47 -28.06 -4.58
C SER A 471 -0.50 -27.33 -3.25
N ARG A 472 -1.01 -26.11 -3.26
CA ARG A 472 -1.12 -25.25 -2.08
C ARG A 472 -2.36 -24.37 -2.19
N PRO A 473 -2.94 -23.89 -1.06
CA PRO A 473 -3.92 -22.83 -1.13
C PRO A 473 -3.25 -21.56 -1.66
N TYR A 474 -3.94 -20.82 -2.53
CA TYR A 474 -3.45 -19.53 -3.03
C TYR A 474 -3.10 -18.60 -1.86
N ASN A 475 -4.03 -18.44 -0.93
CA ASN A 475 -3.78 -17.81 0.37
C ASN A 475 -4.78 -18.34 1.42
N TYR A 476 -4.57 -17.99 2.69
CA TYR A 476 -5.43 -18.43 3.79
C TYR A 476 -6.82 -17.77 3.80
N GLN A 477 -7.02 -16.71 3.06
CA GLN A 477 -8.30 -16.00 3.00
C GLN A 477 -9.27 -16.64 1.99
N TYR A 478 -8.77 -17.06 0.83
CA TYR A 478 -9.61 -17.61 -0.26
C TYR A 478 -9.52 -19.12 -0.41
N PHE A 479 -8.49 -19.75 0.11
CA PHE A 479 -8.29 -21.22 0.17
C PHE A 479 -8.50 -21.97 -1.16
N ILE A 480 -8.28 -21.27 -2.30
CA ILE A 480 -8.36 -21.89 -3.62
C ILE A 480 -7.13 -22.75 -3.83
N PRO A 481 -7.29 -24.05 -4.17
CA PRO A 481 -6.14 -24.90 -4.49
C PRO A 481 -5.51 -24.43 -5.79
N VAL A 482 -4.20 -24.25 -5.77
CA VAL A 482 -3.40 -23.90 -6.95
C VAL A 482 -2.10 -24.71 -6.94
N GLU A 483 -1.52 -24.93 -8.11
CA GLU A 483 -0.22 -25.57 -8.18
C GLU A 483 0.89 -24.54 -8.35
N LYS A 484 1.67 -24.35 -7.30
CA LYS A 484 2.79 -23.41 -7.26
C LYS A 484 4.12 -24.12 -7.54
N CYS A 485 4.93 -23.53 -8.44
CA CYS A 485 6.31 -23.93 -8.64
C CYS A 485 7.21 -23.29 -7.57
N LEU A 486 7.93 -24.12 -6.79
CA LEU A 486 8.84 -23.65 -5.75
C LEU A 486 10.19 -23.17 -6.28
N SER A 487 10.48 -23.40 -7.59
CA SER A 487 11.73 -23.00 -8.21
C SER A 487 11.65 -21.67 -8.94
N CYS A 488 10.53 -21.37 -9.62
CA CYS A 488 10.38 -20.17 -10.44
C CYS A 488 9.16 -19.31 -10.06
N ASP A 489 8.52 -19.61 -8.93
CA ASP A 489 7.38 -18.90 -8.33
C ASP A 489 6.14 -18.73 -9.25
N ARG A 490 6.07 -19.49 -10.36
CA ARG A 490 4.89 -19.50 -11.24
C ARG A 490 3.78 -20.34 -10.64
N ILE A 491 2.55 -19.92 -10.93
CA ILE A 491 1.32 -20.56 -10.46
C ILE A 491 0.60 -21.11 -11.67
N TRP A 492 0.23 -22.40 -11.61
CA TRP A 492 -0.70 -23.02 -12.53
C TRP A 492 -2.10 -23.02 -11.92
N PHE A 493 -3.05 -22.52 -12.66
CA PHE A 493 -4.47 -22.58 -12.37
C PHE A 493 -5.13 -23.56 -13.35
N ASP A 494 -5.90 -24.50 -12.85
CA ASP A 494 -6.79 -25.28 -13.69
C ASP A 494 -7.96 -24.43 -14.22
N ALA A 495 -8.77 -24.97 -15.13
CA ALA A 495 -9.91 -24.27 -15.66
C ALA A 495 -10.80 -23.70 -14.55
N ASP A 496 -11.27 -22.47 -14.73
CA ASP A 496 -12.15 -21.72 -13.85
C ASP A 496 -11.54 -21.30 -12.49
N GLU A 497 -10.35 -21.81 -12.08
CA GLU A 497 -9.78 -21.51 -10.76
C GLU A 497 -9.37 -20.05 -10.61
N LEU A 498 -8.73 -19.48 -11.64
CA LEU A 498 -8.33 -18.08 -11.65
C LEU A 498 -9.55 -17.16 -11.67
N GLU A 499 -10.56 -17.49 -12.45
CA GLU A 499 -11.84 -16.78 -12.54
C GLU A 499 -12.59 -16.82 -11.22
N ILE A 500 -12.67 -17.97 -10.58
CA ILE A 500 -13.30 -18.12 -9.25
C ILE A 500 -12.54 -17.27 -8.22
N LEU A 501 -11.19 -17.27 -8.25
CA LEU A 501 -10.39 -16.44 -7.36
C LEU A 501 -10.72 -14.95 -7.55
N GLN A 502 -10.77 -14.51 -8.80
CA GLN A 502 -11.06 -13.12 -9.14
C GLN A 502 -12.47 -12.71 -8.70
N ILE A 503 -13.49 -13.53 -8.98
CA ILE A 503 -14.88 -13.29 -8.53
C ILE A 503 -14.94 -13.15 -6.99
N LEU A 504 -14.24 -14.02 -6.25
CA LEU A 504 -14.24 -13.97 -4.78
C LEU A 504 -13.56 -12.69 -4.26
N VAL A 505 -12.49 -12.25 -4.92
CA VAL A 505 -11.80 -10.99 -4.58
C VAL A 505 -12.69 -9.79 -4.91
N GLU A 506 -13.34 -9.76 -6.07
CA GLU A 506 -14.27 -8.68 -6.45
C GLU A 506 -15.45 -8.58 -5.48
N GLN A 507 -16.02 -9.71 -5.09
CA GLN A 507 -17.11 -9.75 -4.09
C GLN A 507 -16.63 -9.30 -2.69
N ALA A 508 -15.36 -9.51 -2.36
CA ALA A 508 -14.79 -9.03 -1.09
C ALA A 508 -14.53 -7.51 -1.10
N LYS A 509 -14.18 -6.96 -2.26
CA LYS A 509 -14.01 -5.50 -2.44
C LYS A 509 -15.34 -4.74 -2.39
N ALA A 510 -16.44 -5.35 -2.85
CA ALA A 510 -17.77 -4.74 -2.90
C ALA A 510 -18.49 -4.71 -1.52
N ARG A 511 -17.91 -5.31 -0.49
CA ARG A 511 -18.43 -5.35 0.89
C ARG A 511 -17.72 -4.35 1.80
#